data_a01e2dcc301cdd837de07f743ff80b44
#
_entry.id   a01e2dcc301cdd837de07f743ff80b44
#
_cell.length_a   1.000
_cell.length_b   1.000
_cell.length_c   1.000
_cell.angle_alpha   90.00
_cell.angle_beta   90.00
_cell.angle_gamma   90.00
#
_symmetry.space_group_name_H-M   'P 1'
#
loop_
_entity.id
_entity.type
_entity.pdbx_description
1 polymer ?
#
loop_
_entity_poly.entity_id
_entity_poly.type
_entity_poly.pdbx_seq_one_letter_code
_entity_poly.pdbx_strand_id
1 'polypeptide(L)'
;EYPRYEDVIPSSQKTSAVVSRADLLNHLKAAGIFAGKTQEVRLAVDPPKKEITFSSENTEAGSHRSTLEGEIVGESVEVAFNWRFLSEGLMHMRGERVEFGLNGEDGPALVRPAEQEGYLYVIMPIKA
;
A
#
# COMPACT_ATOMS: atom_id res chain seq x y z
N GLU A 1 -1.85 26.27 12.46
CA GLU A 1 -1.91 24.88 12.90
C GLU A 1 -2.58 24.00 11.86
N TYR A 2 -1.96 22.94 11.50
CA TYR A 2 -2.56 22.03 10.54
C TYR A 2 -3.48 21.03 11.25
N PRO A 3 -4.42 20.43 10.49
CA PRO A 3 -5.37 19.50 11.09
C PRO A 3 -4.70 18.32 11.74
N ARG A 4 -5.33 17.82 12.78
CA ARG A 4 -4.89 16.58 13.39
C ARG A 4 -5.45 15.44 12.58
N TYR A 5 -4.58 14.58 12.14
CA TYR A 5 -5.00 13.45 11.33
C TYR A 5 -5.88 12.49 12.12
N GLU A 6 -5.63 12.35 13.41
CA GLU A 6 -6.43 11.49 14.25
C GLU A 6 -7.89 11.93 14.36
N ASP A 7 -8.16 13.19 14.10
CA ASP A 7 -9.53 13.70 14.16
C ASP A 7 -10.28 13.46 12.86
N VAL A 8 -9.55 13.23 11.77
CA VAL A 8 -10.14 13.07 10.43
C VAL A 8 -10.19 11.62 10.00
N ILE A 9 -9.23 10.82 10.46
CA ILE A 9 -9.09 9.42 10.09
C ILE A 9 -9.07 8.58 11.35
N PRO A 10 -9.35 7.26 11.23
CA PRO A 10 -9.32 6.39 12.41
C PRO A 10 -8.01 6.49 13.16
N SER A 11 -8.09 6.59 14.47
CA SER A 11 -6.90 6.71 15.30
C SER A 11 -6.07 5.43 15.32
N SER A 12 -6.68 4.31 14.99
CA SER A 12 -5.95 3.05 14.91
C SER A 12 -6.25 2.36 13.60
N GLN A 13 -5.20 1.84 12.98
CA GLN A 13 -5.34 1.06 11.77
C GLN A 13 -5.57 -0.39 12.13
N LYS A 14 -6.37 -1.10 11.34
CA LYS A 14 -6.55 -2.52 11.56
C LYS A 14 -5.28 -3.29 11.23
N THR A 15 -4.51 -2.78 10.28
CA THR A 15 -3.25 -3.38 9.86
C THR A 15 -2.27 -2.26 9.58
N SER A 16 -1.03 -2.45 10.03
CA SER A 16 0.02 -1.46 9.79
C SER A 16 1.29 -2.16 9.33
N ALA A 17 1.91 -1.62 8.28
CA ALA A 17 3.14 -2.18 7.73
C ALA A 17 4.17 -1.07 7.55
N VAL A 18 5.40 -1.31 8.01
CA VAL A 18 6.51 -0.42 7.76
C VAL A 18 7.46 -1.13 6.81
N VAL A 19 7.67 -0.56 5.64
CA VAL A 19 8.45 -1.19 4.59
C VAL A 19 9.36 -0.17 3.92
N SER A 20 10.35 -0.67 3.17
CA SER A 20 11.21 0.17 2.36
C SER A 20 10.38 0.85 1.27
N ARG A 21 10.47 2.18 1.19
CA ARG A 21 9.73 2.94 0.18
C ARG A 21 10.17 2.55 -1.24
N ALA A 22 11.47 2.41 -1.45
CA ALA A 22 11.98 2.05 -2.76
C ALA A 22 11.53 0.65 -3.17
N ASP A 23 11.55 -0.30 -2.24
CA ASP A 23 11.12 -1.66 -2.53
C ASP A 23 9.63 -1.73 -2.81
N LEU A 24 8.83 -1.01 -2.02
CA LEU A 24 7.39 -0.97 -2.24
C LEU A 24 7.10 -0.40 -3.63
N LEU A 25 7.77 0.68 -3.99
CA LEU A 25 7.59 1.32 -5.29
C LEU A 25 7.99 0.37 -6.43
N ASN A 26 9.09 -0.35 -6.27
CA ASN A 26 9.55 -1.30 -7.28
C ASN A 26 8.57 -2.45 -7.47
N HIS A 27 8.02 -2.98 -6.38
CA HIS A 27 7.02 -4.05 -6.48
C HIS A 27 5.75 -3.57 -7.17
N LEU A 28 5.33 -2.34 -6.87
CA LEU A 28 4.15 -1.78 -7.50
C LEU A 28 4.36 -1.59 -8.99
N LYS A 29 5.51 -1.09 -9.40
CA LYS A 29 5.81 -0.89 -10.81
C LYS A 29 5.89 -2.21 -11.56
N ALA A 30 6.53 -3.22 -10.96
CA ALA A 30 6.63 -4.53 -11.58
C ALA A 30 5.25 -5.16 -11.76
N ALA A 31 4.42 -5.10 -10.72
CA ALA A 31 3.07 -5.63 -10.80
C ALA A 31 2.22 -4.83 -11.79
N GLY A 32 2.47 -3.52 -11.87
CA GLY A 32 1.73 -2.64 -12.76
C GLY A 32 1.89 -2.98 -14.23
N ILE A 33 3.05 -3.53 -14.61
CA ILE A 33 3.27 -3.96 -16.00
C ILE A 33 2.23 -5.00 -16.41
N PHE A 34 1.77 -5.81 -15.47
CA PHE A 34 0.82 -6.88 -15.73
C PHE A 34 -0.61 -6.52 -15.36
N ALA A 35 -0.85 -5.29 -14.92
CA ALA A 35 -2.18 -4.91 -14.42
C ALA A 35 -3.19 -4.62 -15.53
N GLY A 36 -2.72 -4.29 -16.72
CA GLY A 36 -3.60 -4.00 -17.84
C GLY A 36 -4.32 -2.68 -17.70
N LYS A 37 -5.47 -2.57 -18.36
CA LYS A 37 -6.22 -1.31 -18.41
C LYS A 37 -6.82 -0.91 -17.08
N THR A 38 -7.11 -1.87 -16.23
CA THR A 38 -7.71 -1.58 -14.91
C THR A 38 -6.72 -0.94 -13.94
N GLN A 39 -5.43 -1.10 -14.19
CA GLN A 39 -4.36 -0.59 -13.30
C GLN A 39 -4.47 -1.19 -11.89
N GLU A 40 -5.10 -2.33 -11.76
CA GLU A 40 -5.35 -2.95 -10.45
C GLU A 40 -4.21 -3.86 -10.02
N VAL A 41 -3.70 -3.63 -8.81
CA VAL A 41 -2.73 -4.51 -8.16
C VAL A 41 -3.30 -4.91 -6.81
N ARG A 42 -3.26 -6.19 -6.48
CA ARG A 42 -3.73 -6.71 -5.20
C ARG A 42 -2.57 -6.85 -4.25
N LEU A 43 -2.82 -6.44 -3.01
CA LEU A 43 -1.86 -6.57 -1.93
C LEU A 43 -2.47 -7.48 -0.86
N ALA A 44 -1.82 -8.61 -0.61
CA ALA A 44 -2.22 -9.51 0.46
C ALA A 44 -1.24 -9.34 1.61
N VAL A 45 -1.71 -8.83 2.73
CA VAL A 45 -0.87 -8.53 3.88
C VAL A 45 -1.00 -9.64 4.90
N ASP A 46 0.12 -10.23 5.26
CA ASP A 46 0.17 -11.38 6.17
C ASP A 46 1.03 -11.04 7.38
N PRO A 47 0.46 -10.51 8.47
CA PRO A 47 1.25 -10.12 9.63
C PRO A 47 2.05 -11.25 10.27
N PRO A 48 1.51 -12.47 10.44
CA PRO A 48 2.32 -13.54 11.02
C PRO A 48 3.59 -13.84 10.24
N LYS A 49 3.55 -13.72 8.91
CA LYS A 49 4.72 -13.95 8.07
C LYS A 49 5.51 -12.68 7.82
N LYS A 50 4.97 -11.53 8.20
CA LYS A 50 5.58 -10.22 7.98
C LYS A 50 5.85 -9.98 6.51
N GLU A 51 4.88 -10.29 5.68
CA GLU A 51 5.00 -10.19 4.22
C GLU A 51 3.80 -9.50 3.60
N ILE A 52 4.06 -8.80 2.50
CA ILE A 52 3.02 -8.28 1.61
C ILE A 52 3.23 -8.94 0.26
N THR A 53 2.23 -9.63 -0.25
CA THR A 53 2.30 -10.24 -1.57
C THR A 53 1.58 -9.34 -2.57
N PHE A 54 2.27 -8.99 -3.65
CA PHE A 54 1.74 -8.17 -4.73
C PHE A 54 1.37 -9.08 -5.89
N SER A 55 0.16 -8.95 -6.40
CA SER A 55 -0.26 -9.76 -7.52
C SER A 55 -1.08 -8.94 -8.50
N SER A 56 -0.94 -9.26 -9.77
CA SER A 56 -1.73 -8.67 -10.84
C SER A 56 -1.79 -9.64 -11.99
N GLU A 57 -2.81 -9.52 -12.82
CA GLU A 57 -2.93 -10.40 -13.97
C GLU A 57 -3.68 -9.73 -15.11
N ASN A 58 -3.40 -10.20 -16.31
CA ASN A 58 -3.95 -9.65 -17.51
C ASN A 58 -3.86 -10.75 -18.58
N THR A 59 -4.92 -10.91 -19.35
CA THR A 59 -4.99 -11.99 -20.33
C THR A 59 -3.92 -11.91 -21.42
N GLU A 60 -3.43 -10.70 -21.69
CA GLU A 60 -2.43 -10.51 -22.74
C GLU A 60 -0.99 -10.58 -22.23
N ALA A 61 -0.73 -9.97 -21.09
CA ALA A 61 0.63 -9.85 -20.58
C ALA A 61 1.02 -10.97 -19.61
N GLY A 62 0.04 -11.70 -19.07
CA GLY A 62 0.30 -12.76 -18.11
C GLY A 62 0.03 -12.30 -16.69
N SER A 63 0.80 -12.81 -15.76
CA SER A 63 0.59 -12.50 -14.35
C SER A 63 1.90 -12.21 -13.63
N HIS A 64 1.78 -11.51 -12.51
CA HIS A 64 2.90 -11.17 -11.65
C HIS A 64 2.56 -11.51 -10.22
N ARG A 65 3.54 -12.01 -9.51
CA ARG A 65 3.42 -12.24 -8.06
C ARG A 65 4.78 -12.06 -7.43
N SER A 66 4.84 -11.20 -6.41
CA SER A 66 6.07 -10.97 -5.67
C SER A 66 5.75 -10.67 -4.23
N THR A 67 6.74 -10.79 -3.37
CA THR A 67 6.58 -10.65 -1.93
C THR A 67 7.62 -9.68 -1.38
N LEU A 68 7.16 -8.78 -0.50
CA LEU A 68 8.00 -7.81 0.17
C LEU A 68 7.90 -8.04 1.68
N GLU A 69 9.04 -8.14 2.35
CA GLU A 69 9.07 -8.28 3.79
C GLU A 69 9.07 -6.94 4.47
N GLY A 70 8.51 -6.88 5.67
CA GLY A 70 8.47 -5.65 6.45
C GLY A 70 8.02 -5.90 7.87
N GLU A 71 7.91 -4.83 8.64
CA GLU A 71 7.38 -4.90 9.99
C GLU A 71 5.88 -4.70 9.92
N ILE A 72 5.13 -5.78 10.14
CA ILE A 72 3.69 -5.77 9.94
C ILE A 72 2.99 -6.24 11.20
N VAL A 73 2.00 -5.49 11.63
CA VAL A 73 1.17 -5.85 12.79
C VAL A 73 -0.30 -5.67 12.43
N GLY A 74 -1.15 -6.40 13.09
CA GLY A 74 -2.59 -6.28 12.94
C GLY A 74 -3.22 -7.49 12.29
N GLU A 75 -4.27 -7.25 11.52
CA GLU A 75 -5.06 -8.30 10.89
C GLU A 75 -4.58 -8.59 9.47
N SER A 76 -4.73 -9.84 9.05
CA SER A 76 -4.48 -10.18 7.66
C SER A 76 -5.56 -9.53 6.79
N VAL A 77 -5.15 -9.01 5.65
CA VAL A 77 -6.10 -8.32 4.76
C VAL A 77 -5.62 -8.45 3.33
N GLU A 78 -6.57 -8.53 2.41
CA GLU A 78 -6.29 -8.48 0.98
C GLU A 78 -7.04 -7.29 0.40
N VAL A 79 -6.35 -6.44 -0.32
CA VAL A 79 -6.92 -5.19 -0.81
C VAL A 79 -6.34 -4.87 -2.18
N ALA A 80 -7.15 -4.29 -3.05
CA ALA A 80 -6.72 -3.91 -4.39
C ALA A 80 -6.64 -2.40 -4.51
N PHE A 81 -5.60 -1.93 -5.21
CA PHE A 81 -5.40 -0.50 -5.43
C PHE A 81 -5.09 -0.22 -6.90
N ASN A 82 -5.37 1.00 -7.31
CA ASN A 82 -4.84 1.52 -8.57
C ASN A 82 -3.36 1.81 -8.31
N TRP A 83 -2.48 1.02 -8.92
CA TRP A 83 -1.06 1.08 -8.61
C TRP A 83 -0.43 2.43 -8.97
N ARG A 84 -0.99 3.11 -9.98
CA ARG A 84 -0.45 4.41 -10.38
C ARG A 84 -0.67 5.47 -9.32
N PHE A 85 -1.86 5.49 -8.72
CA PHE A 85 -2.16 6.46 -7.66
C PHE A 85 -1.29 6.20 -6.44
N LEU A 86 -1.15 4.94 -6.06
CA LEU A 86 -0.31 4.60 -4.91
C LEU A 86 1.16 4.95 -5.17
N SER A 87 1.65 4.66 -6.38
CA SER A 87 3.03 4.99 -6.76
C SER A 87 3.27 6.50 -6.74
N GLU A 88 2.30 7.29 -7.21
CA GLU A 88 2.43 8.74 -7.21
C GLU A 88 2.61 9.27 -5.80
N GLY A 89 1.81 8.77 -4.85
CA GLY A 89 1.95 9.18 -3.46
C GLY A 89 3.33 8.86 -2.92
N LEU A 90 3.83 7.68 -3.24
CA LEU A 90 5.15 7.25 -2.78
C LEU A 90 6.29 8.06 -3.40
N MET A 91 6.13 8.44 -4.66
CA MET A 91 7.19 9.19 -5.34
C MET A 91 7.37 10.60 -4.79
N HIS A 92 6.32 11.14 -4.18
CA HIS A 92 6.40 12.47 -3.58
C HIS A 92 6.88 12.46 -2.13
N MET A 93 7.11 11.28 -1.58
CA MET A 93 7.61 11.13 -0.21
C MET A 93 9.12 11.11 -0.19
N ARG A 94 9.66 11.45 0.98
CA ARG A 94 11.10 11.36 1.21
C ARG A 94 11.35 10.34 2.30
N GLY A 95 12.60 9.88 2.39
CA GLY A 95 12.99 8.92 3.40
C GLY A 95 13.03 7.51 2.85
N GLU A 96 13.58 6.61 3.64
CA GLU A 96 13.81 5.24 3.19
C GLU A 96 12.63 4.32 3.46
N ARG A 97 11.83 4.62 4.49
CA ARG A 97 10.73 3.75 4.89
C ARG A 97 9.42 4.50 4.92
N VAL A 98 8.36 3.75 4.67
CA VAL A 98 7.01 4.29 4.76
C VAL A 98 6.17 3.42 5.68
N GLU A 99 5.21 4.05 6.32
CA GLU A 99 4.21 3.35 7.11
C GLU A 99 2.93 3.28 6.26
N PHE A 100 2.43 2.07 6.10
CA PHE A 100 1.26 1.81 5.28
C PHE A 100 0.17 1.24 6.19
N GLY A 101 -0.87 2.02 6.41
CA GLY A 101 -1.98 1.60 7.27
C GLY A 101 -3.18 1.19 6.46
N LEU A 102 -3.78 0.08 6.83
CA LEU A 102 -4.94 -0.47 6.15
C LEU A 102 -6.10 -0.63 7.11
N ASN A 103 -7.31 -0.44 6.63
CA ASN A 103 -8.52 -0.51 7.44
C ASN A 103 -9.53 -1.46 6.81
N GLY A 104 -9.10 -2.71 6.60
CA GLY A 104 -9.92 -3.70 5.93
C GLY A 104 -9.91 -3.51 4.43
N GLU A 105 -10.70 -4.29 3.73
CA GLU A 105 -10.69 -4.25 2.26
C GLU A 105 -11.48 -3.08 1.68
N ASP A 106 -12.30 -2.42 2.47
CA ASP A 106 -13.13 -1.30 2.00
C ASP A 106 -12.75 0.05 2.59
N GLY A 107 -11.99 0.07 3.66
CA GLY A 107 -11.64 1.31 4.33
C GLY A 107 -10.48 2.03 3.69
N PRO A 108 -10.29 3.30 4.02
CA PRO A 108 -9.19 4.06 3.43
C PRO A 108 -7.83 3.54 3.88
N ALA A 109 -6.88 3.57 2.97
CA ALA A 109 -5.49 3.26 3.27
C ALA A 109 -4.71 4.55 3.46
N LEU A 110 -3.78 4.55 4.39
CA LEU A 110 -2.98 5.72 4.73
C LEU A 110 -1.52 5.40 4.50
N VAL A 111 -0.81 6.30 3.84
CA VAL A 111 0.62 6.10 3.58
C VAL A 111 1.36 7.36 4.01
N ARG A 112 2.39 7.18 4.80
CA ARG A 112 3.22 8.31 5.23
C ARG A 112 4.67 7.88 5.40
N PRO A 113 5.61 8.83 5.26
CA PRO A 113 7.01 8.49 5.53
C PRO A 113 7.19 8.15 7.00
N ALA A 114 7.93 7.09 7.28
CA ALA A 114 8.15 6.66 8.66
C ALA A 114 9.01 7.65 9.43
N GLU A 115 9.94 8.32 8.76
CA GLU A 115 10.91 9.22 9.39
C GLU A 115 10.59 10.70 9.21
N GLN A 116 9.48 11.05 8.58
CA GLN A 116 9.16 12.44 8.29
C GLN A 116 7.73 12.74 8.67
N GLU A 117 7.51 13.87 9.32
CA GLU A 117 6.17 14.31 9.68
C GLU A 117 5.62 15.28 8.66
N GLY A 118 4.33 15.47 8.68
CA GLY A 118 3.66 16.48 7.87
C GLY A 118 3.18 16.03 6.51
N TYR A 119 3.44 14.79 6.14
CA TYR A 119 2.95 14.26 4.86
C TYR A 119 2.07 13.04 5.13
N LEU A 120 0.90 13.05 4.54
CA LEU A 120 -0.03 11.92 4.64
C LEU A 120 -0.76 11.78 3.31
N TYR A 121 -0.74 10.59 2.77
CA TYR A 121 -1.43 10.28 1.53
C TYR A 121 -2.55 9.28 1.82
N VAL A 122 -3.76 9.62 1.42
CA VAL A 122 -4.92 8.77 1.65
C VAL A 122 -5.38 8.22 0.30
N ILE A 123 -5.58 6.91 0.23
CA ILE A 123 -6.02 6.27 -1.00
C ILE A 123 -7.13 5.27 -0.68
N MET A 124 -8.16 5.27 -1.51
CA MET A 124 -9.26 4.32 -1.35
C MET A 124 -8.98 3.07 -2.16
N PRO A 125 -9.29 1.89 -1.60
CA PRO A 125 -9.15 0.65 -2.36
C PRO A 125 -10.15 0.58 -3.50
N ILE A 126 -9.82 -0.23 -4.49
CA ILE A 126 -10.75 -0.55 -5.56
C ILE A 126 -11.73 -1.58 -5.03
N LYS A 127 -13.00 -1.31 -5.17
CA LYS A 127 -14.01 -2.27 -4.73
C LYS A 127 -14.20 -3.33 -5.81
N ALA A 128 -14.26 -4.55 -5.37
CA ALA A 128 -14.50 -5.67 -6.26
C ALA A 128 -15.95 -5.71 -6.72
#